data_62c93ec65939ed1c0378e08544eb310d
#
_entry.id   62c93ec65939ed1c0378e08544eb310d
#
_cell.length_a   1.000
_cell.length_b   1.000
_cell.length_c   1.000
_cell.angle_alpha   90.00
_cell.angle_beta   90.00
_cell.angle_gamma   90.00
#
_symmetry.space_group_name_H-M   'P 1'
#
loop_
_entity.id
_entity.type
_entity.pdbx_description
1 polymer ?
#
loop_
_entity_poly.entity_id
_entity_poly.type
_entity_poly.pdbx_seq_one_letter_code
_entity_poly.pdbx_strand_id
1 'polypeptide(L)'
;VNTSTYTSQSAFDGSRLRVILLVDLHEGAQQRFLDAYEHMRNRVASVPGHLGDQLCQSVENPSQWLITSEWATAPPYLAWVNSEEHLETVRPMQDCVRDIRSMRYSVVRETGRALPPTAQAADSVQAPVRAGDGVTRHALTFTVKPGSESKVADILAGYAPPEARADDSTRLRRTTLFMHGNRVVRTVEVEGDLQTALRHVSRQPEVRAVEEALNPHLEQSRDLADPASARAFFIRAAMPAVHHVARGGPEPSGLRRHALYYPAREGCGMALARLLAQQDETAAADPAGPVHRSTVFHRDDLVVRLIDTLDPETDPVRALGLHGTRKGAVLARLLDGAALGVEGPLSDDRDATRLLAHADMTLITDRRAAQS
;
A
#
# COMPACT_ATOMS: atom_id res chain seq x y z
N VAL A 1 12.35 -0.32 34.08
CA VAL A 1 12.52 -0.99 32.77
C VAL A 1 11.55 -0.31 31.83
N ASN A 2 12.04 0.69 31.06
CA ASN A 2 11.24 1.34 30.01
C ASN A 2 11.13 0.34 28.85
N THR A 3 10.06 -0.40 28.77
CA THR A 3 9.68 -1.11 27.56
C THR A 3 9.23 -0.05 26.57
N SER A 4 10.08 0.28 25.62
CA SER A 4 9.76 1.09 24.45
C SER A 4 8.65 0.38 23.68
N THR A 5 7.41 0.77 23.87
CA THR A 5 6.27 0.23 23.13
C THR A 5 6.31 0.83 21.72
N TYR A 6 6.50 0.00 20.74
CA TYR A 6 6.31 0.38 19.33
C TYR A 6 5.06 -0.31 18.78
N THR A 7 4.43 0.35 17.80
CA THR A 7 3.30 -0.22 17.06
C THR A 7 3.82 -0.82 15.76
N SER A 8 3.38 -2.02 15.43
CA SER A 8 3.72 -2.66 14.16
C SER A 8 2.49 -3.32 13.54
N GLN A 9 2.32 -3.12 12.23
CA GLN A 9 1.31 -3.76 11.40
C GLN A 9 2.02 -4.34 10.18
N SER A 10 1.91 -5.64 9.94
CA SER A 10 2.65 -6.29 8.87
C SER A 10 1.80 -7.32 8.15
N ALA A 11 1.80 -7.26 6.82
CA ALA A 11 1.25 -8.32 5.97
C ALA A 11 2.09 -9.60 6.04
N PHE A 12 3.28 -9.53 6.61
CA PHE A 12 4.24 -10.64 6.70
C PHE A 12 4.23 -11.36 8.05
N ASP A 13 3.26 -11.08 8.91
CA ASP A 13 3.15 -11.67 10.25
C ASP A 13 2.64 -13.13 10.24
N GLY A 14 2.26 -13.65 9.07
CA GLY A 14 1.79 -15.02 8.90
C GLY A 14 0.31 -15.21 9.26
N SER A 15 -0.39 -14.17 9.68
CA SER A 15 -1.83 -14.24 9.96
C SER A 15 -2.63 -14.56 8.71
N ARG A 16 -3.69 -15.40 8.88
CA ARG A 16 -4.68 -15.57 7.81
C ARG A 16 -5.41 -14.25 7.56
N LEU A 17 -5.68 -13.99 6.28
CA LEU A 17 -6.43 -12.83 5.85
C LEU A 17 -7.85 -13.21 5.48
N ARG A 18 -8.83 -12.44 5.97
CA ARG A 18 -10.21 -12.49 5.50
C ARG A 18 -10.55 -11.19 4.78
N VAL A 19 -11.03 -11.31 3.55
CA VAL A 19 -11.49 -10.19 2.74
C VAL A 19 -13.01 -10.23 2.69
N ILE A 20 -13.64 -9.09 2.87
CA ILE A 20 -15.09 -8.92 2.84
C ILE A 20 -15.40 -7.83 1.80
N LEU A 21 -16.23 -8.19 0.82
CA LEU A 21 -16.76 -7.25 -0.16
C LEU A 21 -18.27 -7.13 0.07
N LEU A 22 -18.73 -5.95 0.46
CA LEU A 22 -20.15 -5.60 0.44
C LEU A 22 -20.46 -5.00 -0.93
N VAL A 23 -21.42 -5.57 -1.62
CA VAL A 23 -21.76 -5.23 -3.01
C VAL A 23 -23.22 -4.86 -3.09
N ASP A 24 -23.51 -3.74 -3.72
CA ASP A 24 -24.86 -3.30 -4.04
C ASP A 24 -25.03 -3.30 -5.57
N LEU A 25 -25.97 -4.09 -6.07
CA LEU A 25 -26.16 -4.29 -7.50
C LEU A 25 -27.14 -3.25 -8.11
N HIS A 26 -26.92 -2.97 -9.39
CA HIS A 26 -27.95 -2.31 -10.21
C HIS A 26 -29.18 -3.19 -10.33
N GLU A 27 -30.36 -2.57 -10.45
CA GLU A 27 -31.60 -3.26 -10.69
C GLU A 27 -31.53 -4.15 -11.95
N GLY A 28 -31.96 -5.40 -11.84
CA GLY A 28 -31.90 -6.37 -12.93
C GLY A 28 -30.54 -6.95 -13.28
N ALA A 29 -29.48 -6.57 -12.57
CA ALA A 29 -28.11 -7.05 -12.85
C ALA A 29 -27.75 -8.38 -12.19
N GLN A 30 -28.65 -8.96 -11.36
CA GLN A 30 -28.36 -10.11 -10.52
C GLN A 30 -27.82 -11.32 -11.29
N GLN A 31 -28.47 -11.72 -12.39
CA GLN A 31 -28.03 -12.91 -13.14
C GLN A 31 -26.65 -12.70 -13.78
N ARG A 32 -26.42 -11.54 -14.40
CA ARG A 32 -25.12 -11.18 -14.98
C ARG A 32 -24.01 -11.16 -13.91
N PHE A 33 -24.34 -10.69 -12.71
CA PHE A 33 -23.42 -10.70 -11.59
C PHE A 33 -23.06 -12.14 -11.16
N LEU A 34 -24.03 -13.04 -11.07
CA LEU A 34 -23.81 -14.46 -10.73
C LEU A 34 -22.92 -15.14 -11.78
N ASP A 35 -23.18 -14.92 -13.07
CA ASP A 35 -22.37 -15.49 -14.15
C ASP A 35 -20.92 -14.98 -14.10
N ALA A 36 -20.75 -13.68 -13.87
CA ALA A 36 -19.44 -13.06 -13.73
C ALA A 36 -18.69 -13.54 -12.47
N TYR A 37 -19.42 -13.74 -11.36
CA TYR A 37 -18.85 -14.29 -10.12
C TYR A 37 -18.35 -15.73 -10.30
N GLU A 38 -19.11 -16.61 -10.96
CA GLU A 38 -18.68 -17.97 -11.25
C GLU A 38 -17.40 -18.00 -12.10
N HIS A 39 -17.27 -17.12 -13.06
CA HIS A 39 -16.05 -16.99 -13.84
C HIS A 39 -14.85 -16.56 -12.96
N MET A 40 -15.04 -15.53 -12.13
CA MET A 40 -14.02 -15.07 -11.18
C MET A 40 -13.61 -16.14 -10.18
N ARG A 41 -14.59 -16.82 -9.59
CA ARG A 41 -14.39 -17.88 -8.59
C ARG A 41 -13.48 -19.00 -9.10
N ASN A 42 -13.71 -19.45 -10.33
CA ASN A 42 -12.88 -20.48 -10.94
C ASN A 42 -11.43 -20.05 -11.14
N ARG A 43 -11.19 -18.76 -11.40
CA ARG A 43 -9.84 -18.18 -11.51
C ARG A 43 -9.17 -18.06 -10.15
N VAL A 44 -9.84 -17.46 -9.18
CA VAL A 44 -9.28 -17.24 -7.84
C VAL A 44 -8.99 -18.54 -7.10
N ALA A 45 -9.78 -19.59 -7.35
CA ALA A 45 -9.58 -20.91 -6.73
C ALA A 45 -8.20 -21.53 -7.06
N SER A 46 -7.59 -21.15 -8.19
CA SER A 46 -6.28 -21.63 -8.61
C SER A 46 -5.12 -20.78 -8.07
N VAL A 47 -5.41 -19.63 -7.44
CA VAL A 47 -4.38 -18.73 -6.92
C VAL A 47 -3.72 -19.32 -5.68
N PRO A 48 -2.39 -19.47 -5.64
CA PRO A 48 -1.70 -19.98 -4.46
C PRO A 48 -2.03 -19.15 -3.22
N GLY A 49 -2.37 -19.83 -2.14
CA GLY A 49 -2.72 -19.19 -0.86
C GLY A 49 -4.18 -18.79 -0.71
N HIS A 50 -5.03 -18.91 -1.74
CA HIS A 50 -6.47 -18.83 -1.60
C HIS A 50 -6.98 -20.07 -0.86
N LEU A 51 -7.82 -19.90 0.18
CA LEU A 51 -8.36 -21.00 0.98
C LEU A 51 -9.83 -21.30 0.68
N GLY A 52 -10.58 -20.28 0.32
CA GLY A 52 -12.00 -20.42 -0.03
C GLY A 52 -12.70 -19.08 -0.11
N ASP A 53 -13.88 -19.11 -0.74
CA ASP A 53 -14.76 -17.95 -0.85
C ASP A 53 -16.22 -18.34 -0.65
N GLN A 54 -17.03 -17.37 -0.27
CA GLN A 54 -18.46 -17.50 -0.12
C GLN A 54 -19.16 -16.27 -0.73
N LEU A 55 -20.21 -16.54 -1.48
CA LEU A 55 -21.14 -15.52 -1.95
C LEU A 55 -22.44 -15.64 -1.17
N CYS A 56 -22.87 -14.55 -0.55
CA CYS A 56 -24.10 -14.48 0.22
C CYS A 56 -24.99 -13.35 -0.31
N GLN A 57 -26.29 -13.59 -0.35
CA GLN A 57 -27.29 -12.56 -0.63
C GLN A 57 -27.95 -12.13 0.68
N SER A 58 -28.20 -10.83 0.84
CA SER A 58 -28.95 -10.33 2.00
C SER A 58 -30.37 -10.87 1.97
N VAL A 59 -30.84 -11.37 3.11
CA VAL A 59 -32.24 -11.82 3.26
C VAL A 59 -33.22 -10.66 3.38
N GLU A 60 -32.71 -9.47 3.72
CA GLU A 60 -33.51 -8.25 3.90
C GLU A 60 -33.57 -7.40 2.62
N ASN A 61 -32.48 -7.38 1.86
CA ASN A 61 -32.38 -6.57 0.64
C ASN A 61 -31.74 -7.39 -0.50
N PRO A 62 -32.51 -7.85 -1.49
CA PRO A 62 -32.02 -8.70 -2.59
C PRO A 62 -30.96 -8.05 -3.48
N SER A 63 -30.82 -6.71 -3.47
CA SER A 63 -29.75 -6.03 -4.22
C SER A 63 -28.41 -6.05 -3.51
N GLN A 64 -28.37 -6.37 -2.21
CA GLN A 64 -27.17 -6.40 -1.41
C GLN A 64 -26.58 -7.80 -1.33
N TRP A 65 -25.30 -7.88 -1.62
CA TRP A 65 -24.52 -9.11 -1.64
C TRP A 65 -23.26 -8.97 -0.80
N LEU A 66 -22.82 -10.10 -0.28
CA LEU A 66 -21.58 -10.21 0.48
C LEU A 66 -20.72 -11.28 -0.16
N ILE A 67 -19.50 -10.93 -0.53
CA ILE A 67 -18.45 -11.88 -0.90
C ILE A 67 -17.44 -11.91 0.23
N THR A 68 -17.14 -13.10 0.75
CA THR A 68 -16.04 -13.29 1.68
C THR A 68 -15.02 -14.22 1.05
N SER A 69 -13.74 -13.92 1.18
CA SER A 69 -12.67 -14.83 0.80
C SER A 69 -11.62 -14.93 1.90
N GLU A 70 -11.08 -16.12 2.03
CA GLU A 70 -10.02 -16.44 2.99
C GLU A 70 -8.71 -16.76 2.25
N TRP A 71 -7.63 -16.28 2.84
CA TRP A 71 -6.29 -16.46 2.32
C TRP A 71 -5.34 -16.91 3.43
N ALA A 72 -4.41 -17.79 3.08
CA ALA A 72 -3.42 -18.31 4.02
C ALA A 72 -2.60 -17.20 4.70
N THR A 73 -2.28 -16.15 3.93
CA THR A 73 -1.62 -14.92 4.42
C THR A 73 -1.97 -13.75 3.50
N ALA A 74 -1.64 -12.52 3.89
CA ALA A 74 -1.91 -11.34 3.09
C ALA A 74 -1.08 -11.23 1.78
N PRO A 75 0.21 -11.62 1.70
CA PRO A 75 0.99 -11.49 0.48
C PRO A 75 0.40 -12.12 -0.79
N PRO A 76 -0.09 -13.37 -0.79
CA PRO A 76 -0.73 -13.96 -1.98
C PRO A 76 -1.97 -13.18 -2.44
N TYR A 77 -2.79 -12.71 -1.50
CA TYR A 77 -3.94 -11.87 -1.82
C TYR A 77 -3.52 -10.55 -2.47
N LEU A 78 -2.51 -9.88 -1.91
CA LEU A 78 -2.01 -8.61 -2.44
C LEU A 78 -1.41 -8.77 -3.83
N ALA A 79 -0.70 -9.87 -4.08
CA ALA A 79 -0.20 -10.20 -5.42
C ALA A 79 -1.35 -10.39 -6.41
N TRP A 80 -2.38 -11.14 -6.03
CA TRP A 80 -3.55 -11.38 -6.87
C TRP A 80 -4.34 -10.10 -7.14
N VAL A 81 -4.75 -9.37 -6.10
CA VAL A 81 -5.64 -8.19 -6.26
C VAL A 81 -4.99 -7.05 -7.05
N ASN A 82 -3.66 -7.00 -7.11
CA ASN A 82 -2.91 -6.00 -7.86
C ASN A 82 -2.49 -6.50 -9.26
N SER A 83 -2.82 -7.73 -9.65
CA SER A 83 -2.47 -8.27 -10.97
C SER A 83 -3.40 -7.76 -12.07
N GLU A 84 -2.90 -7.68 -13.30
CA GLU A 84 -3.73 -7.38 -14.48
C GLU A 84 -4.78 -8.48 -14.71
N GLU A 85 -4.44 -9.74 -14.42
CA GLU A 85 -5.38 -10.87 -14.48
C GLU A 85 -6.60 -10.64 -13.59
N HIS A 86 -6.39 -10.15 -12.35
CA HIS A 86 -7.50 -9.80 -11.47
C HIS A 86 -8.36 -8.69 -12.06
N LEU A 87 -7.75 -7.63 -12.59
CA LEU A 87 -8.48 -6.50 -13.17
C LEU A 87 -9.37 -6.93 -14.34
N GLU A 88 -8.87 -7.78 -15.21
CA GLU A 88 -9.63 -8.32 -16.35
C GLU A 88 -10.78 -9.22 -15.87
N THR A 89 -10.48 -10.08 -14.87
CA THR A 89 -11.44 -11.06 -14.35
C THR A 89 -12.61 -10.39 -13.63
N VAL A 90 -12.39 -9.31 -12.90
CA VAL A 90 -13.45 -8.63 -12.12
C VAL A 90 -14.26 -7.60 -12.93
N ARG A 91 -13.78 -7.19 -14.11
CA ARG A 91 -14.43 -6.19 -14.94
C ARG A 91 -15.92 -6.48 -15.20
N PRO A 92 -16.32 -7.70 -15.62
CA PRO A 92 -17.75 -8.01 -15.87
C PRO A 92 -18.60 -7.89 -14.60
N MET A 93 -18.03 -8.15 -13.42
CA MET A 93 -18.74 -7.96 -12.15
C MET A 93 -18.91 -6.47 -11.84
N GLN A 94 -17.89 -5.65 -12.11
CA GLN A 94 -17.93 -4.22 -11.83
C GLN A 94 -19.05 -3.50 -12.60
N ASP A 95 -19.35 -3.94 -13.82
CA ASP A 95 -20.44 -3.40 -14.65
C ASP A 95 -21.84 -3.68 -14.06
N CYS A 96 -21.95 -4.63 -13.13
CA CYS A 96 -23.18 -4.98 -12.44
C CYS A 96 -23.39 -4.23 -11.12
N VAL A 97 -22.34 -3.54 -10.64
CA VAL A 97 -22.24 -3.04 -9.26
C VAL A 97 -22.49 -1.53 -9.22
N ARG A 98 -23.46 -1.11 -8.40
CA ARG A 98 -23.72 0.29 -8.09
C ARG A 98 -22.77 0.85 -7.04
N ASP A 99 -22.50 0.06 -5.98
CA ASP A 99 -21.56 0.41 -4.93
C ASP A 99 -20.85 -0.85 -4.41
N ILE A 100 -19.57 -0.68 -4.04
CA ILE A 100 -18.75 -1.76 -3.48
C ILE A 100 -17.89 -1.22 -2.36
N ARG A 101 -17.87 -1.94 -1.24
CA ARG A 101 -17.01 -1.67 -0.10
C ARG A 101 -16.15 -2.89 0.19
N SER A 102 -14.82 -2.69 0.12
CA SER A 102 -13.83 -3.74 0.40
C SER A 102 -13.20 -3.53 1.77
N MET A 103 -13.18 -4.59 2.57
CA MET A 103 -12.60 -4.59 3.91
C MET A 103 -11.67 -5.80 4.06
N ARG A 104 -10.59 -5.64 4.80
CA ARG A 104 -9.58 -6.68 5.03
C ARG A 104 -9.35 -6.84 6.52
N TYR A 105 -9.32 -8.09 6.98
CA TYR A 105 -9.16 -8.43 8.39
C TYR A 105 -8.13 -9.53 8.57
N SER A 106 -7.20 -9.36 9.51
CA SER A 106 -6.38 -10.46 10.00
C SER A 106 -7.23 -11.33 10.94
N VAL A 107 -7.20 -12.65 10.75
CA VAL A 107 -7.89 -13.58 11.64
C VAL A 107 -7.12 -13.68 12.94
N VAL A 108 -7.66 -13.10 14.00
CA VAL A 108 -7.04 -13.07 15.35
C VAL A 108 -7.38 -14.31 16.16
N ARG A 109 -8.63 -14.75 16.09
CA ARG A 109 -9.14 -15.96 16.77
C ARG A 109 -10.23 -16.58 15.94
N GLU A 110 -10.28 -17.90 15.94
CA GLU A 110 -11.31 -18.67 15.27
C GLU A 110 -11.87 -19.72 16.23
N THR A 111 -13.19 -19.85 16.25
CA THR A 111 -13.87 -20.92 16.96
C THR A 111 -14.64 -21.71 15.91
N GLY A 112 -14.25 -22.95 15.68
CA GLY A 112 -14.87 -23.79 14.66
C GLY A 112 -14.42 -25.25 14.79
N ARG A 113 -15.06 -26.13 14.01
CA ARG A 113 -14.68 -27.54 13.91
C ARG A 113 -13.23 -27.59 13.39
N ALA A 114 -12.34 -28.17 14.19
CA ALA A 114 -10.94 -28.34 13.83
C ALA A 114 -10.85 -29.00 12.43
N LEU A 115 -10.36 -28.26 11.45
CA LEU A 115 -9.83 -28.88 10.23
C LEU A 115 -8.63 -29.73 10.66
N PRO A 116 -8.44 -30.94 10.09
CA PRO A 116 -7.27 -31.73 10.42
C PRO A 116 -6.01 -30.86 10.17
N PRO A 117 -5.04 -30.85 11.09
CA PRO A 117 -3.83 -30.04 10.94
C PRO A 117 -3.11 -30.51 9.68
N THR A 118 -3.09 -29.67 8.65
CA THR A 118 -2.05 -29.80 7.62
C THR A 118 -0.73 -29.57 8.33
N ALA A 119 0.26 -30.43 8.09
CA ALA A 119 1.50 -30.57 8.84
C ALA A 119 2.41 -29.30 8.92
N GLN A 120 1.93 -28.14 8.54
CA GLN A 120 2.61 -26.85 8.59
C GLN A 120 2.08 -25.90 9.70
N ALA A 121 1.03 -26.28 10.42
CA ALA A 121 0.44 -25.43 11.47
C ALA A 121 0.98 -25.70 12.88
N ALA A 122 1.90 -26.65 13.06
CA ALA A 122 2.34 -27.10 14.39
C ALA A 122 3.39 -26.20 15.08
N ASP A 123 3.98 -25.21 14.39
CA ASP A 123 5.05 -24.38 14.93
C ASP A 123 4.76 -22.87 14.93
N SER A 124 3.54 -22.43 14.65
CA SER A 124 3.21 -21.02 14.79
C SER A 124 2.84 -20.71 16.25
N VAL A 125 3.82 -20.36 17.05
CA VAL A 125 3.58 -19.53 18.24
C VAL A 125 2.79 -18.32 17.73
N GLN A 126 1.51 -18.20 18.13
CA GLN A 126 0.68 -17.05 17.75
C GLN A 126 1.43 -15.76 18.10
N ALA A 127 1.87 -15.05 17.09
CA ALA A 127 2.46 -13.74 17.31
C ALA A 127 1.45 -12.89 18.11
N PRO A 128 1.88 -12.14 19.13
CA PRO A 128 0.98 -11.32 19.91
C PRO A 128 0.24 -10.36 18.99
N VAL A 129 -1.07 -10.22 19.21
CA VAL A 129 -1.91 -9.26 18.48
C VAL A 129 -1.32 -7.87 18.67
N ARG A 130 -0.84 -7.28 17.58
CA ARG A 130 -0.28 -5.93 17.60
C ARG A 130 -1.41 -4.94 17.34
N ALA A 131 -1.61 -4.00 18.26
CA ALA A 131 -2.60 -2.96 18.09
C ALA A 131 -2.14 -1.99 16.99
N GLY A 132 -3.04 -1.71 16.06
CA GLY A 132 -2.84 -0.64 15.09
C GLY A 132 -3.11 0.74 15.72
N ASP A 133 -2.64 1.80 15.06
CA ASP A 133 -2.87 3.19 15.47
C ASP A 133 -4.17 3.77 14.91
N GLY A 134 -5.02 2.95 14.30
CA GLY A 134 -6.28 3.37 13.69
C GLY A 134 -6.12 4.16 12.38
N VAL A 135 -4.91 4.24 11.84
CA VAL A 135 -4.60 4.98 10.62
C VAL A 135 -4.36 4.02 9.46
N THR A 136 -5.14 4.17 8.40
CA THR A 136 -4.91 3.47 7.14
C THR A 136 -3.91 4.24 6.30
N ARG A 137 -2.86 3.55 5.83
CA ARG A 137 -1.82 4.10 4.96
C ARG A 137 -1.93 3.50 3.57
N HIS A 138 -1.91 4.38 2.59
CA HIS A 138 -2.00 3.97 1.19
C HIS A 138 -1.14 4.89 0.34
N ALA A 139 -0.64 4.36 -0.79
CA ALA A 139 0.04 5.18 -1.78
C ALA A 139 -0.61 5.00 -3.16
N LEU A 140 -0.42 5.99 -4.01
CA LEU A 140 -0.69 5.95 -5.43
C LEU A 140 0.60 6.26 -6.17
N THR A 141 0.91 5.48 -7.20
CA THR A 141 2.08 5.72 -8.05
C THR A 141 1.67 5.76 -9.52
N PHE A 142 2.26 6.69 -10.25
CA PHE A 142 2.08 6.82 -11.70
C PHE A 142 3.32 7.44 -12.33
N THR A 143 3.46 7.29 -13.64
CA THR A 143 4.57 7.84 -14.41
C THR A 143 4.10 8.97 -15.30
N VAL A 144 4.97 9.97 -15.48
CA VAL A 144 4.75 11.10 -16.35
C VAL A 144 5.59 10.99 -17.61
N LYS A 145 5.14 11.61 -18.69
CA LYS A 145 5.88 11.64 -19.96
C LYS A 145 7.26 12.24 -19.74
N PRO A 146 8.30 11.67 -20.35
CA PRO A 146 9.64 12.24 -20.32
C PRO A 146 9.63 13.71 -20.74
N GLY A 147 10.30 14.55 -19.96
CA GLY A 147 10.33 16.01 -20.16
C GLY A 147 9.16 16.77 -19.53
N SER A 148 8.22 16.08 -18.89
CA SER A 148 7.11 16.71 -18.14
C SER A 148 7.37 16.83 -16.63
N GLU A 149 8.50 16.33 -16.14
CA GLU A 149 8.78 16.17 -14.71
C GLU A 149 8.67 17.49 -13.94
N SER A 150 9.38 18.54 -14.40
CA SER A 150 9.34 19.86 -13.75
C SER A 150 7.94 20.48 -13.78
N LYS A 151 7.24 20.35 -14.92
CA LYS A 151 5.89 20.89 -15.05
C LYS A 151 4.92 20.20 -14.10
N VAL A 152 5.01 18.87 -13.97
CA VAL A 152 4.20 18.08 -13.05
C VAL A 152 4.53 18.42 -11.60
N ALA A 153 5.81 18.58 -11.25
CA ALA A 153 6.21 19.00 -9.92
C ALA A 153 5.61 20.36 -9.54
N ASP A 154 5.62 21.34 -10.47
CA ASP A 154 5.02 22.66 -10.25
C ASP A 154 3.50 22.59 -10.05
N ILE A 155 2.79 21.80 -10.87
CA ILE A 155 1.35 21.59 -10.72
C ILE A 155 1.05 20.99 -9.34
N LEU A 156 1.80 19.94 -8.94
CA LEU A 156 1.60 19.24 -7.68
C LEU A 156 1.98 20.08 -6.45
N ALA A 157 2.96 20.98 -6.58
CA ALA A 157 3.36 21.90 -5.51
C ALA A 157 2.32 23.02 -5.29
N GLY A 158 1.70 23.50 -6.38
CA GLY A 158 0.91 24.73 -6.40
C GLY A 158 -0.56 24.61 -6.03
N TYR A 159 -1.14 23.40 -5.90
CA TYR A 159 -2.57 23.31 -5.60
C TYR A 159 -2.90 23.48 -4.10
N ALA A 160 -4.09 24.02 -3.82
CA ALA A 160 -4.58 24.18 -2.47
C ALA A 160 -4.80 22.81 -1.79
N PRO A 161 -4.51 22.68 -0.48
CA PRO A 161 -4.78 21.44 0.24
C PRO A 161 -6.30 21.14 0.22
N PRO A 162 -6.69 19.86 0.01
CA PRO A 162 -8.09 19.49 0.06
C PRO A 162 -8.64 19.58 1.50
N GLU A 163 -9.96 19.73 1.62
CA GLU A 163 -10.64 19.60 2.89
C GLU A 163 -10.41 18.20 3.46
N ALA A 164 -9.92 18.15 4.69
CA ALA A 164 -9.43 16.91 5.29
C ALA A 164 -10.55 16.03 5.86
N ARG A 165 -11.65 16.62 6.35
CA ARG A 165 -12.74 15.93 7.03
C ARG A 165 -13.79 15.48 6.03
N ALA A 166 -13.96 14.18 5.87
CA ALA A 166 -14.98 13.61 4.98
C ALA A 166 -16.32 13.43 5.71
N ASP A 167 -16.31 12.98 6.96
CA ASP A 167 -17.46 12.80 7.84
C ASP A 167 -17.00 12.79 9.31
N ASP A 168 -17.89 12.38 10.24
CA ASP A 168 -17.59 12.37 11.68
C ASP A 168 -16.55 11.32 12.10
N SER A 169 -16.33 10.29 11.28
CA SER A 169 -15.45 9.16 11.54
C SER A 169 -14.25 9.08 10.60
N THR A 170 -14.26 9.84 9.50
CA THR A 170 -13.29 9.73 8.42
C THR A 170 -12.60 11.05 8.14
N ARG A 171 -11.27 11.03 8.21
CA ARG A 171 -10.45 12.22 8.03
C ARG A 171 -9.11 11.89 7.36
N LEU A 172 -8.69 12.71 6.39
CA LEU A 172 -7.36 12.70 5.83
C LEU A 172 -6.39 13.37 6.83
N ARG A 173 -5.42 12.63 7.36
CA ARG A 173 -4.46 13.15 8.35
C ARG A 173 -3.24 13.78 7.70
N ARG A 174 -2.73 13.13 6.66
CA ARG A 174 -1.50 13.61 5.98
C ARG A 174 -1.51 13.15 4.53
N THR A 175 -1.03 14.00 3.64
CA THR A 175 -0.75 13.70 2.24
C THR A 175 0.65 14.16 1.92
N THR A 176 1.47 13.26 1.37
CA THR A 176 2.83 13.59 0.97
C THR A 176 3.04 13.19 -0.48
N LEU A 177 3.70 14.05 -1.26
CA LEU A 177 4.01 13.85 -2.66
C LEU A 177 5.52 13.81 -2.86
N PHE A 178 5.98 12.78 -3.55
CA PHE A 178 7.36 12.59 -3.93
C PHE A 178 7.50 12.34 -5.43
N MET A 179 8.68 12.62 -5.96
CA MET A 179 9.05 12.32 -7.33
C MET A 179 10.44 11.70 -7.41
N HIS A 180 10.58 10.66 -8.22
CA HIS A 180 11.85 10.05 -8.58
C HIS A 180 11.91 9.87 -10.11
N GLY A 181 12.78 10.65 -10.78
CA GLY A 181 12.73 10.73 -12.24
C GLY A 181 11.34 11.13 -12.71
N ASN A 182 10.76 10.32 -13.59
CA ASN A 182 9.40 10.52 -14.11
C ASN A 182 8.30 9.83 -13.27
N ARG A 183 8.62 9.23 -12.12
CA ARG A 183 7.66 8.55 -11.25
C ARG A 183 7.20 9.44 -10.11
N VAL A 184 5.91 9.58 -9.97
CA VAL A 184 5.26 10.25 -8.83
C VAL A 184 4.75 9.21 -7.85
N VAL A 185 4.92 9.48 -6.57
CA VAL A 185 4.31 8.72 -5.47
C VAL A 185 3.56 9.68 -4.56
N ARG A 186 2.26 9.47 -4.39
CA ARG A 186 1.41 10.18 -3.43
C ARG A 186 1.07 9.23 -2.30
N THR A 187 1.49 9.55 -1.09
CA THR A 187 1.10 8.79 0.11
C THR A 187 -0.02 9.50 0.86
N VAL A 188 -0.96 8.74 1.39
CA VAL A 188 -2.07 9.25 2.20
C VAL A 188 -2.15 8.48 3.51
N GLU A 189 -2.43 9.21 4.58
CA GLU A 189 -2.72 8.67 5.91
C GLU A 189 -4.16 9.08 6.27
N VAL A 190 -5.02 8.10 6.49
CA VAL A 190 -6.46 8.27 6.71
C VAL A 190 -6.86 7.64 8.03
N GLU A 191 -7.54 8.41 8.86
CA GLU A 191 -8.30 7.89 9.99
C GLU A 191 -9.71 7.56 9.51
N GLY A 192 -10.22 6.37 9.85
CA GLY A 192 -11.49 5.87 9.35
C GLY A 192 -11.41 5.17 8.00
N ASP A 193 -12.43 5.34 7.15
CA ASP A 193 -12.57 4.61 5.89
C ASP A 193 -11.81 5.27 4.73
N LEU A 194 -10.84 4.54 4.18
CA LEU A 194 -10.00 5.03 3.07
C LEU A 194 -10.82 5.39 1.83
N GLN A 195 -11.82 4.60 1.46
CA GLN A 195 -12.59 4.84 0.24
C GLN A 195 -13.46 6.09 0.38
N THR A 196 -14.05 6.28 1.55
CA THR A 196 -14.81 7.50 1.88
C THR A 196 -13.92 8.73 1.81
N ALA A 197 -12.71 8.68 2.39
CA ALA A 197 -11.75 9.78 2.31
C ALA A 197 -11.34 10.09 0.87
N LEU A 198 -10.97 9.07 0.08
CA LEU A 198 -10.56 9.26 -1.31
C LEU A 198 -11.71 9.78 -2.19
N ARG A 199 -12.93 9.29 -1.99
CA ARG A 199 -14.13 9.77 -2.67
C ARG A 199 -14.44 11.23 -2.32
N HIS A 200 -14.29 11.61 -1.05
CA HIS A 200 -14.46 13.00 -0.60
C HIS A 200 -13.44 13.92 -1.27
N VAL A 201 -12.17 13.54 -1.23
CA VAL A 201 -11.09 14.34 -1.83
C VAL A 201 -11.25 14.48 -3.35
N SER A 202 -11.60 13.39 -4.06
CA SER A 202 -11.75 13.41 -5.53
C SER A 202 -12.90 14.27 -6.04
N ARG A 203 -13.87 14.62 -5.20
CA ARG A 203 -15.01 15.49 -5.57
C ARG A 203 -14.71 16.97 -5.44
N GLN A 204 -13.62 17.33 -4.78
CA GLN A 204 -13.28 18.73 -4.53
C GLN A 204 -12.79 19.41 -5.80
N PRO A 205 -13.26 20.64 -6.11
CA PRO A 205 -12.92 21.34 -7.34
C PRO A 205 -11.41 21.53 -7.56
N GLU A 206 -10.69 21.84 -6.48
CA GLU A 206 -9.25 22.07 -6.50
C GLU A 206 -8.49 20.79 -6.88
N VAL A 207 -8.95 19.64 -6.38
CA VAL A 207 -8.34 18.34 -6.71
C VAL A 207 -8.66 17.97 -8.17
N ARG A 208 -9.91 18.20 -8.62
CA ARG A 208 -10.28 17.96 -10.02
C ARG A 208 -9.45 18.79 -10.99
N ALA A 209 -9.26 20.07 -10.68
CA ALA A 209 -8.46 20.97 -11.52
C ALA A 209 -7.01 20.48 -11.65
N VAL A 210 -6.43 19.98 -10.55
CA VAL A 210 -5.07 19.38 -10.57
C VAL A 210 -5.06 18.10 -11.40
N GLU A 211 -6.02 17.21 -11.23
CA GLU A 211 -6.08 15.95 -11.97
C GLU A 211 -6.26 16.21 -13.48
N GLU A 212 -7.04 17.21 -13.86
CA GLU A 212 -7.19 17.65 -15.25
C GLU A 212 -5.89 18.26 -15.80
N ALA A 213 -5.21 19.08 -15.01
CA ALA A 213 -3.93 19.69 -15.40
C ALA A 213 -2.81 18.64 -15.54
N LEU A 214 -2.83 17.58 -14.75
CA LEU A 214 -1.88 16.47 -14.82
C LEU A 214 -2.09 15.57 -16.03
N ASN A 215 -3.35 15.36 -16.44
CA ASN A 215 -3.73 14.34 -17.42
C ASN A 215 -2.94 14.38 -18.74
N PRO A 216 -2.67 15.55 -19.37
CA PRO A 216 -1.87 15.64 -20.59
C PRO A 216 -0.42 15.15 -20.42
N HIS A 217 0.08 15.18 -19.19
CA HIS A 217 1.47 14.86 -18.83
C HIS A 217 1.67 13.42 -18.38
N LEU A 218 0.59 12.64 -18.20
CA LEU A 218 0.67 11.24 -17.78
C LEU A 218 1.10 10.36 -18.96
N GLU A 219 1.96 9.37 -18.72
CA GLU A 219 2.27 8.32 -19.71
C GLU A 219 1.01 7.52 -20.07
N GLN A 220 0.21 7.19 -19.07
CA GLN A 220 -1.09 6.57 -19.22
C GLN A 220 -2.16 7.59 -18.90
N SER A 221 -2.69 8.24 -19.94
CA SER A 221 -3.80 9.16 -19.79
C SER A 221 -5.07 8.43 -19.33
N ARG A 222 -5.94 9.15 -18.63
CA ARG A 222 -7.24 8.65 -18.20
C ARG A 222 -8.31 9.60 -18.68
N ASP A 223 -9.48 9.06 -18.98
CA ASP A 223 -10.68 9.88 -19.17
C ASP A 223 -11.35 10.09 -17.81
N LEU A 224 -11.27 11.31 -17.29
CA LEU A 224 -11.89 11.67 -16.01
C LEU A 224 -13.41 11.82 -16.10
N ALA A 225 -13.95 11.97 -17.31
CA ALA A 225 -15.39 11.98 -17.57
C ALA A 225 -15.97 10.57 -17.61
N ASP A 226 -15.16 9.56 -17.92
CA ASP A 226 -15.53 8.14 -17.86
C ASP A 226 -15.17 7.53 -16.50
N PRO A 227 -16.15 7.19 -15.64
CA PRO A 227 -15.89 6.58 -14.35
C PRO A 227 -15.10 5.25 -14.42
N ALA A 228 -15.28 4.47 -15.49
CA ALA A 228 -14.58 3.20 -15.67
C ALA A 228 -13.09 3.44 -15.96
N SER A 229 -12.77 4.39 -16.84
CA SER A 229 -11.40 4.79 -17.14
C SER A 229 -10.67 5.34 -15.89
N ALA A 230 -11.33 6.25 -15.17
CA ALA A 230 -10.81 6.81 -13.93
C ALA A 230 -10.56 5.71 -12.89
N ARG A 231 -11.50 4.79 -12.70
CA ARG A 231 -11.37 3.65 -11.77
C ARG A 231 -10.20 2.74 -12.15
N ALA A 232 -10.08 2.36 -13.42
CA ALA A 232 -9.00 1.51 -13.90
C ALA A 232 -7.63 2.14 -13.63
N PHE A 233 -7.50 3.45 -13.86
CA PHE A 233 -6.27 4.17 -13.53
C PHE A 233 -5.94 4.10 -12.04
N PHE A 234 -6.90 4.41 -11.16
CA PHE A 234 -6.65 4.39 -9.71
C PHE A 234 -6.34 3.00 -9.18
N ILE A 235 -6.95 1.95 -9.74
CA ILE A 235 -6.62 0.57 -9.37
C ILE A 235 -5.17 0.24 -9.77
N ARG A 236 -4.73 0.65 -10.98
CA ARG A 236 -3.35 0.46 -11.43
C ARG A 236 -2.35 1.31 -10.64
N ALA A 237 -2.75 2.48 -10.21
CA ALA A 237 -1.91 3.37 -9.41
C ALA A 237 -1.81 2.95 -7.93
N ALA A 238 -2.76 2.16 -7.44
CA ALA A 238 -2.86 1.78 -6.04
C ALA A 238 -1.64 1.00 -5.56
N MET A 239 -1.08 1.41 -4.42
CA MET A 239 0.09 0.84 -3.79
C MET A 239 -0.17 0.73 -2.28
N PRO A 240 -0.74 -0.39 -1.81
CA PRO A 240 -1.09 -0.54 -0.40
C PRO A 240 0.15 -0.61 0.50
N ALA A 241 0.03 -0.15 1.74
CA ALA A 241 1.01 -0.42 2.77
C ALA A 241 0.98 -1.91 3.13
N VAL A 242 2.14 -2.56 3.06
CA VAL A 242 2.33 -3.97 3.43
C VAL A 242 3.02 -4.12 4.78
N HIS A 243 3.63 -3.04 5.27
CA HIS A 243 4.26 -3.00 6.58
C HIS A 243 4.29 -1.57 7.11
N HIS A 244 4.05 -1.42 8.40
CA HIS A 244 4.19 -0.17 9.13
C HIS A 244 4.71 -0.44 10.52
N VAL A 245 5.68 0.35 10.94
CA VAL A 245 6.20 0.36 12.30
C VAL A 245 6.39 1.80 12.77
N ALA A 246 6.02 2.08 14.02
CA ALA A 246 6.21 3.38 14.63
C ALA A 246 6.57 3.23 16.10
N ARG A 247 7.43 4.09 16.60
CA ARG A 247 7.70 4.20 18.04
C ARG A 247 6.48 4.73 18.75
N GLY A 248 6.20 4.20 19.93
CA GLY A 248 5.14 4.68 20.80
C GLY A 248 5.46 6.05 21.40
N GLY A 249 4.41 6.73 21.85
CA GLY A 249 4.51 8.03 22.48
C GLY A 249 4.15 9.20 21.55
N PRO A 250 4.23 10.44 22.05
CA PRO A 250 3.92 11.62 21.27
C PRO A 250 4.92 11.79 20.11
N GLU A 251 4.42 12.31 18.99
CA GLU A 251 5.26 12.58 17.82
C GLU A 251 6.28 13.67 18.15
N PRO A 252 7.60 13.42 18.01
CA PRO A 252 8.59 14.42 18.28
C PRO A 252 8.53 15.58 17.28
N SER A 253 8.88 16.78 17.73
CA SER A 253 9.08 17.92 16.83
C SER A 253 10.34 17.71 15.98
N GLY A 254 10.31 18.19 14.74
CA GLY A 254 11.49 18.17 13.85
C GLY A 254 11.66 16.89 13.04
N LEU A 255 10.67 15.98 13.03
CA LEU A 255 10.69 14.81 12.16
C LEU A 255 10.78 15.23 10.69
N ARG A 256 11.74 14.65 9.97
CA ARG A 256 11.87 14.76 8.52
C ARG A 256 11.37 13.51 7.84
N ARG A 257 10.63 13.69 6.76
CA ARG A 257 10.06 12.62 5.96
C ARG A 257 10.84 12.41 4.68
N HIS A 258 11.25 11.17 4.46
CA HIS A 258 11.95 10.72 3.27
C HIS A 258 11.17 9.57 2.63
N ALA A 259 11.27 9.45 1.33
CA ALA A 259 10.81 8.27 0.60
C ALA A 259 11.96 7.71 -0.22
N LEU A 260 12.08 6.39 -0.23
CA LEU A 260 13.06 5.64 -1.00
C LEU A 260 12.36 4.74 -1.99
N TYR A 261 12.73 4.85 -3.24
CA TYR A 261 12.21 4.06 -4.34
C TYR A 261 13.12 2.86 -4.61
N TYR A 262 12.55 1.66 -4.57
CA TYR A 262 13.27 0.42 -4.81
C TYR A 262 12.57 -0.37 -5.94
N PRO A 263 13.02 -0.26 -7.19
CA PRO A 263 12.60 -1.16 -8.24
C PRO A 263 13.18 -2.55 -7.96
N ALA A 264 12.33 -3.56 -7.93
CA ALA A 264 12.76 -4.95 -7.79
C ALA A 264 12.96 -5.60 -9.16
N ARG A 265 13.78 -6.63 -9.18
CA ARG A 265 13.84 -7.53 -10.34
C ARG A 265 12.49 -8.20 -10.54
N GLU A 266 12.20 -8.63 -11.75
CA GLU A 266 10.95 -9.30 -12.11
C GLU A 266 10.59 -10.43 -11.14
N GLY A 267 9.38 -10.34 -10.55
CA GLY A 267 8.86 -11.26 -9.54
C GLY A 267 9.49 -11.15 -8.14
N CYS A 268 10.39 -10.20 -7.90
CA CYS A 268 11.09 -10.06 -6.62
C CYS A 268 10.49 -8.99 -5.68
N GLY A 269 9.48 -8.22 -6.12
CA GLY A 269 8.94 -7.10 -5.36
C GLY A 269 8.46 -7.47 -3.96
N MET A 270 7.71 -8.55 -3.81
CA MET A 270 7.22 -9.01 -2.51
C MET A 270 8.35 -9.49 -1.58
N ALA A 271 9.38 -10.15 -2.13
CA ALA A 271 10.55 -10.58 -1.36
C ALA A 271 11.37 -9.38 -0.88
N LEU A 272 11.50 -8.37 -1.74
CA LEU A 272 12.15 -7.11 -1.40
C LEU A 272 11.38 -6.35 -0.30
N ALA A 273 10.07 -6.23 -0.44
CA ALA A 273 9.22 -5.60 0.58
C ALA A 273 9.32 -6.30 1.94
N ARG A 274 9.35 -7.64 1.96
CA ARG A 274 9.56 -8.43 3.18
C ARG A 274 10.93 -8.17 3.82
N LEU A 275 11.99 -8.10 3.01
CA LEU A 275 13.34 -7.79 3.50
C LEU A 275 13.37 -6.42 4.17
N LEU A 276 12.79 -5.39 3.53
CA LEU A 276 12.72 -4.05 4.09
C LEU A 276 11.88 -3.99 5.37
N ALA A 277 10.76 -4.69 5.41
CA ALA A 277 9.92 -4.81 6.61
C ALA A 277 10.70 -5.40 7.81
N GLN A 278 11.50 -6.45 7.59
CA GLN A 278 12.35 -7.04 8.62
C GLN A 278 13.44 -6.08 9.11
N GLN A 279 13.99 -5.26 8.22
CA GLN A 279 14.95 -4.21 8.59
C GLN A 279 14.29 -3.13 9.45
N ASP A 280 13.05 -2.74 9.10
CA ASP A 280 12.28 -1.75 9.84
C ASP A 280 11.95 -2.21 11.27
N GLU A 281 11.54 -3.47 11.43
CA GLU A 281 11.32 -4.06 12.75
C GLU A 281 12.60 -4.04 13.61
N THR A 282 13.74 -4.36 12.98
CA THR A 282 15.03 -4.31 13.68
C THR A 282 15.41 -2.88 14.09
N ALA A 283 15.20 -1.91 13.21
CA ALA A 283 15.50 -0.51 13.48
C ALA A 283 14.55 0.10 14.52
N ALA A 284 13.28 -0.29 14.53
CA ALA A 284 12.30 0.17 15.52
C ALA A 284 12.56 -0.38 16.92
N ALA A 285 13.15 -1.58 17.01
CA ALA A 285 13.55 -2.19 18.29
C ALA A 285 14.76 -1.50 18.95
N ASP A 286 15.52 -0.69 18.21
CA ASP A 286 16.63 0.08 18.75
C ASP A 286 16.13 1.43 19.32
N PRO A 287 16.10 1.63 20.65
CA PRO A 287 15.61 2.87 21.26
C PRO A 287 16.43 4.11 20.89
N ALA A 288 17.70 3.91 20.57
CA ALA A 288 18.64 4.99 20.21
C ALA A 288 18.67 5.26 18.70
N GLY A 289 17.99 4.44 17.90
CA GLY A 289 17.96 4.59 16.43
C GLY A 289 17.23 5.88 16.00
N PRO A 290 17.57 6.45 14.85
CA PRO A 290 16.99 7.71 14.38
C PRO A 290 15.59 7.54 13.77
N VAL A 291 15.20 6.33 13.38
CA VAL A 291 13.91 6.07 12.71
C VAL A 291 12.79 6.11 13.74
N HIS A 292 11.88 7.06 13.59
CA HIS A 292 10.68 7.16 14.43
C HIS A 292 9.54 6.32 13.88
N ARG A 293 9.35 6.33 12.55
CA ARG A 293 8.38 5.47 11.88
C ARG A 293 8.84 5.10 10.48
N SER A 294 8.41 3.94 10.01
CA SER A 294 8.62 3.48 8.64
C SER A 294 7.36 2.82 8.10
N THR A 295 7.12 2.99 6.80
CA THR A 295 6.03 2.32 6.08
C THR A 295 6.55 1.80 4.76
N VAL A 296 6.31 0.53 4.48
CA VAL A 296 6.64 -0.11 3.21
C VAL A 296 5.37 -0.25 2.37
N PHE A 297 5.37 0.37 1.20
CA PHE A 297 4.34 0.22 0.19
C PHE A 297 4.85 -0.69 -0.92
N HIS A 298 3.96 -1.51 -1.47
CA HIS A 298 4.33 -2.48 -2.48
C HIS A 298 3.26 -2.60 -3.57
N ARG A 299 3.72 -2.69 -4.82
CA ARG A 299 2.92 -3.08 -5.98
C ARG A 299 3.81 -3.72 -7.03
N ASP A 300 3.48 -4.94 -7.45
CA ASP A 300 4.24 -5.71 -8.45
C ASP A 300 5.74 -5.74 -8.09
N ASP A 301 6.61 -5.23 -8.95
CA ASP A 301 8.04 -5.10 -8.68
C ASP A 301 8.47 -3.68 -8.24
N LEU A 302 7.52 -2.91 -7.71
CA LEU A 302 7.77 -1.60 -7.12
C LEU A 302 7.63 -1.64 -5.61
N VAL A 303 8.64 -1.17 -4.91
CA VAL A 303 8.60 -0.97 -3.46
C VAL A 303 8.99 0.46 -3.14
N VAL A 304 8.19 1.10 -2.30
CA VAL A 304 8.50 2.43 -1.76
C VAL A 304 8.53 2.33 -0.25
N ARG A 305 9.60 2.81 0.35
CA ARG A 305 9.75 2.90 1.80
C ARG A 305 9.67 4.35 2.22
N LEU A 306 8.69 4.67 3.05
CA LEU A 306 8.48 6.00 3.63
C LEU A 306 9.01 5.99 5.06
N ILE A 307 9.89 6.95 5.40
CA ILE A 307 10.59 6.98 6.69
C ILE A 307 10.46 8.38 7.29
N ASP A 308 10.13 8.44 8.57
CA ASP A 308 10.22 9.65 9.38
C ASP A 308 11.39 9.51 10.35
N THR A 309 12.37 10.42 10.27
CA THR A 309 13.60 10.41 11.08
C THR A 309 13.74 11.69 11.92
N LEU A 310 14.39 11.58 13.08
CA LEU A 310 14.63 12.70 13.99
C LEU A 310 15.87 13.52 13.61
N ASP A 311 16.89 12.87 13.05
CA ASP A 311 18.19 13.52 12.79
C ASP A 311 18.57 13.39 11.31
N PRO A 312 18.76 14.53 10.61
CA PRO A 312 19.19 14.52 9.22
C PRO A 312 20.69 14.20 9.03
N GLU A 313 21.51 14.35 10.08
CA GLU A 313 22.95 14.08 10.02
C GLU A 313 23.31 12.64 10.38
N THR A 314 22.31 11.83 10.78
CA THR A 314 22.52 10.42 11.05
C THR A 314 22.92 9.73 9.74
N ASP A 315 23.96 8.90 9.84
CA ASP A 315 24.40 8.00 8.76
C ASP A 315 23.19 7.25 8.18
N PRO A 316 22.79 7.52 6.94
CA PRO A 316 21.61 6.93 6.34
C PRO A 316 21.70 5.40 6.24
N VAL A 317 22.89 4.86 6.10
CA VAL A 317 23.15 3.40 6.09
C VAL A 317 22.76 2.77 7.42
N ARG A 318 23.11 3.44 8.50
CA ARG A 318 22.78 3.02 9.87
C ARG A 318 21.29 3.18 10.16
N ALA A 319 20.72 4.32 9.76
CA ALA A 319 19.30 4.61 9.94
C ALA A 319 18.41 3.56 9.25
N LEU A 320 18.83 3.08 8.10
CA LEU A 320 18.08 2.16 7.27
C LEU A 320 18.39 0.68 7.52
N GLY A 321 19.27 0.38 8.46
CA GLY A 321 19.62 -1.00 8.81
C GLY A 321 20.34 -1.78 7.71
N LEU A 322 20.91 -1.09 6.72
CA LEU A 322 21.59 -1.70 5.57
C LEU A 322 23.05 -2.06 5.82
N HIS A 323 23.60 -1.69 6.98
CA HIS A 323 24.98 -2.01 7.30
C HIS A 323 25.20 -3.53 7.43
N GLY A 324 26.28 -3.98 6.83
CA GLY A 324 26.73 -5.36 6.84
C GLY A 324 26.62 -6.04 5.47
N THR A 325 27.71 -6.69 5.07
CA THR A 325 27.89 -7.32 3.74
C THR A 325 26.80 -8.33 3.38
N ARG A 326 26.25 -9.03 4.38
CA ARG A 326 25.21 -10.06 4.16
C ARG A 326 23.87 -9.45 3.74
N LYS A 327 23.47 -8.34 4.37
CA LYS A 327 22.21 -7.65 4.04
C LYS A 327 22.30 -6.98 2.68
N GLY A 328 23.42 -6.33 2.38
CA GLY A 328 23.68 -5.73 1.06
C GLY A 328 23.64 -6.76 -0.07
N ALA A 329 24.24 -7.93 0.13
CA ALA A 329 24.22 -9.00 -0.89
C ALA A 329 22.82 -9.56 -1.16
N VAL A 330 21.95 -9.67 -0.15
CA VAL A 330 20.56 -10.10 -0.34
C VAL A 330 19.78 -9.03 -1.07
N LEU A 331 19.91 -7.76 -0.67
CA LEU A 331 19.27 -6.63 -1.33
C LEU A 331 19.65 -6.55 -2.81
N ALA A 332 20.95 -6.69 -3.14
CA ALA A 332 21.45 -6.67 -4.53
C ALA A 332 20.87 -7.76 -5.42
N ARG A 333 20.45 -8.90 -4.86
CA ARG A 333 19.80 -9.98 -5.61
C ARG A 333 18.35 -9.68 -5.96
N LEU A 334 17.67 -8.90 -5.13
CA LEU A 334 16.26 -8.59 -5.27
C LEU A 334 16.02 -7.29 -6.04
N LEU A 335 16.99 -6.38 -5.98
CA LEU A 335 16.91 -5.04 -6.55
C LEU A 335 17.26 -5.05 -8.03
N ASP A 336 16.52 -4.31 -8.85
CA ASP A 336 16.92 -3.91 -10.19
C ASP A 336 17.85 -2.68 -10.10
N GLY A 337 19.15 -2.94 -9.90
CA GLY A 337 20.15 -1.88 -9.80
C GLY A 337 20.28 -1.05 -11.06
N ALA A 338 20.06 -1.64 -12.25
CA ALA A 338 20.14 -0.92 -13.51
C ALA A 338 19.04 0.14 -13.63
N ALA A 339 17.81 -0.15 -13.16
CA ALA A 339 16.71 0.82 -13.13
C ALA A 339 16.97 2.00 -12.18
N LEU A 340 17.87 1.84 -11.19
CA LEU A 340 18.32 2.92 -10.29
C LEU A 340 19.61 3.59 -10.77
N GLY A 341 20.24 3.11 -11.83
CA GLY A 341 21.57 3.60 -12.24
C GLY A 341 22.69 3.17 -11.27
N VAL A 342 22.49 2.11 -10.51
CA VAL A 342 23.46 1.54 -9.58
C VAL A 342 24.00 0.23 -10.13
N GLU A 343 25.24 0.25 -10.60
CA GLU A 343 25.94 -0.94 -11.10
C GLU A 343 26.85 -1.53 -10.02
N GLY A 344 26.98 -2.85 -10.05
CA GLY A 344 27.91 -3.60 -9.21
C GLY A 344 27.32 -4.14 -7.90
N PRO A 345 28.13 -4.86 -7.12
CA PRO A 345 27.70 -5.44 -5.86
C PRO A 345 27.50 -4.37 -4.77
N LEU A 346 26.62 -4.63 -3.84
CA LEU A 346 26.47 -3.86 -2.62
C LEU A 346 27.33 -4.51 -1.52
N SER A 347 28.62 -4.20 -1.51
CA SER A 347 29.63 -4.92 -0.73
C SER A 347 30.00 -4.21 0.57
N ASP A 348 29.89 -2.89 0.60
CA ASP A 348 30.29 -2.04 1.73
C ASP A 348 29.30 -0.88 1.98
N ASP A 349 29.61 -0.07 2.99
CA ASP A 349 28.76 1.07 3.38
C ASP A 349 28.77 2.21 2.33
N ARG A 350 29.80 2.31 1.49
CA ARG A 350 29.84 3.28 0.38
C ARG A 350 28.87 2.89 -0.72
N ASP A 351 28.81 1.60 -1.04
CA ASP A 351 27.86 1.07 -1.99
C ASP A 351 26.41 1.29 -1.49
N ALA A 352 26.16 1.05 -0.21
CA ALA A 352 24.89 1.30 0.42
C ALA A 352 24.52 2.81 0.41
N THR A 353 25.47 3.69 0.70
CA THR A 353 25.25 5.15 0.63
C THR A 353 24.93 5.60 -0.80
N ARG A 354 25.64 5.07 -1.79
CA ARG A 354 25.37 5.33 -3.20
C ARG A 354 23.97 4.86 -3.59
N LEU A 355 23.60 3.63 -3.21
CA LEU A 355 22.25 3.11 -3.45
C LEU A 355 21.19 4.02 -2.86
N LEU A 356 21.34 4.44 -1.61
CA LEU A 356 20.38 5.31 -0.95
C LEU A 356 20.25 6.67 -1.65
N ALA A 357 21.36 7.25 -2.10
CA ALA A 357 21.34 8.50 -2.85
C ALA A 357 20.58 8.36 -4.19
N HIS A 358 20.70 7.21 -4.85
CA HIS A 358 19.95 6.93 -6.09
C HIS A 358 18.49 6.55 -5.84
N ALA A 359 18.17 5.96 -4.70
CA ALA A 359 16.80 5.59 -4.33
C ALA A 359 16.00 6.76 -3.73
N ASP A 360 16.66 7.82 -3.26
CA ASP A 360 16.01 8.96 -2.62
C ASP A 360 15.06 9.68 -3.57
N MET A 361 13.85 9.97 -3.08
CA MET A 361 12.81 10.66 -3.83
C MET A 361 12.73 12.12 -3.41
N THR A 362 12.65 13.01 -4.38
CA THR A 362 12.47 14.44 -4.12
C THR A 362 11.09 14.69 -3.52
N LEU A 363 11.05 15.30 -2.33
CA LEU A 363 9.82 15.74 -1.69
C LEU A 363 9.23 16.94 -2.44
N ILE A 364 7.99 16.83 -2.92
CA ILE A 364 7.25 17.92 -3.58
C ILE A 364 6.39 18.67 -2.56
N THR A 365 5.54 17.93 -1.81
CA THR A 365 4.72 18.52 -0.74
C THR A 365 4.56 17.55 0.41
N ASP A 366 4.44 18.09 1.63
CA ASP A 366 4.05 17.35 2.82
C ASP A 366 2.99 18.17 3.57
N ARG A 367 1.76 17.71 3.54
CA ARG A 367 0.60 18.43 4.06
C ARG A 367 -0.05 17.62 5.17
N ARG A 368 -0.16 18.25 6.33
CA ARG A 368 -0.84 17.70 7.51
C ARG A 368 -2.14 18.44 7.71
N ALA A 369 -3.21 17.68 8.02
CA ALA A 369 -4.44 18.31 8.50
C ALA A 369 -4.20 18.98 9.86
N ALA A 370 -4.81 20.13 10.08
CA ALA A 370 -4.76 20.79 11.38
C ALA A 370 -5.32 19.81 12.44
N GLN A 371 -4.64 19.72 13.57
CA GLN A 371 -5.18 18.99 14.74
C GLN A 371 -6.30 19.86 15.30
N SER A 372 -7.54 19.41 15.17
CA SER A 372 -8.72 20.04 15.79
C SER A 372 -8.91 19.54 17.20
#